data_5d5138ffa33d9ffe8041bcd9acc3f09a
#
_entry.id   5d5138ffa33d9ffe8041bcd9acc3f09a
#
_cell.length_a   1.000
_cell.length_b   1.000
_cell.length_c   1.000
_cell.angle_alpha   90.00
_cell.angle_beta   90.00
_cell.angle_gamma   90.00
#
_symmetry.space_group_name_H-M   'P 1'
#
loop_
_entity.id
_entity.type
_entity.pdbx_description
1 polymer ?
#
loop_
_entity_poly.entity_id
_entity_poly.type
_entity_poly.pdbx_seq_one_letter_code
_entity_poly.pdbx_strand_id
1 'polypeptide(L)'
;MANVSAAIHEAMGFWWTGFYIERDGMLRLGPFQGPVACYRIPHGRGVCGTAYERRQTVIVPDVEQFPGHIACSSLSRSEIVVPVFAADGSVRAVLDIDSRDLNTFDETDRHYLEQIVKLLIRLFH
;
A
#
# COMPACT_ATOMS: atom_id res chain seq x y z
N MET A 1 -10.74 -2.63 -7.73
CA MET A 1 -9.61 -1.91 -7.09
C MET A 1 -9.57 -0.42 -7.43
N ALA A 2 -9.82 -0.03 -8.68
CA ALA A 2 -9.79 1.39 -9.05
C ALA A 2 -10.80 2.22 -8.27
N ASN A 3 -12.04 1.72 -8.12
CA ASN A 3 -13.07 2.42 -7.35
C ASN A 3 -12.74 2.48 -5.87
N VAL A 4 -12.10 1.45 -5.32
CA VAL A 4 -11.68 1.45 -3.91
C VAL A 4 -10.59 2.49 -3.68
N SER A 5 -9.57 2.54 -4.54
CA SER A 5 -8.51 3.54 -4.40
C SER A 5 -9.05 4.96 -4.56
N ALA A 6 -9.96 5.18 -5.50
CA ALA A 6 -10.60 6.48 -5.70
C ALA A 6 -11.44 6.89 -4.49
N ALA A 7 -12.23 5.96 -3.94
CA ALA A 7 -13.09 6.24 -2.79
C ALA A 7 -12.27 6.58 -1.54
N ILE A 8 -11.19 5.83 -1.28
CA ILE A 8 -10.30 6.11 -0.15
C ILE A 8 -9.61 7.46 -0.34
N HIS A 9 -9.09 7.71 -1.52
CA HIS A 9 -8.39 8.96 -1.83
C HIS A 9 -9.31 10.16 -1.65
N GLU A 10 -10.53 10.10 -2.19
CA GLU A 10 -11.51 11.17 -2.10
C GLU A 10 -11.98 11.40 -0.67
N ALA A 11 -12.33 10.32 0.05
CA ALA A 11 -12.87 10.41 1.39
C ALA A 11 -11.86 10.90 2.42
N MET A 12 -10.58 10.52 2.28
CA MET A 12 -9.55 10.76 3.29
C MET A 12 -8.54 11.83 2.88
N GLY A 13 -8.56 12.27 1.61
CA GLY A 13 -7.72 13.38 1.16
C GLY A 13 -6.23 13.08 1.17
N PHE A 14 -5.84 11.81 1.07
CA PHE A 14 -4.43 11.44 1.03
C PHE A 14 -3.77 11.86 -0.28
N TRP A 15 -2.46 12.03 -0.24
CA TRP A 15 -1.69 12.46 -1.39
C TRP A 15 -1.61 11.41 -2.49
N TRP A 16 -1.47 10.12 -2.10
CA TRP A 16 -1.43 9.01 -3.04
C TRP A 16 -2.10 7.79 -2.42
N THR A 17 -2.95 7.12 -3.22
CA THR A 17 -3.65 5.90 -2.80
C THR A 17 -3.69 4.95 -3.98
N GLY A 18 -3.17 3.74 -3.81
CA GLY A 18 -3.19 2.79 -4.91
C GLY A 18 -2.81 1.38 -4.50
N PHE A 19 -2.83 0.51 -5.50
CA PHE A 19 -2.51 -0.90 -5.33
C PHE A 19 -1.27 -1.26 -6.12
N TYR A 20 -0.45 -2.12 -5.53
CA TYR A 20 0.57 -2.87 -6.25
C TYR A 20 0.14 -4.33 -6.28
N ILE A 21 0.20 -4.94 -7.45
CA ILE A 21 -0.28 -6.29 -7.68
C ILE A 21 0.91 -7.23 -7.85
N GLU A 22 0.89 -8.37 -7.12
CA GLU A 22 1.94 -9.37 -7.19
C GLU A 22 1.87 -10.11 -8.54
N ARG A 23 3.03 -10.20 -9.19
CA ARG A 23 3.25 -11.04 -10.37
C ARG A 23 4.67 -11.56 -10.34
N ASP A 24 4.82 -12.89 -10.32
CA ASP A 24 6.12 -13.57 -10.36
C ASP A 24 7.08 -13.08 -9.27
N GLY A 25 6.56 -12.85 -8.06
CA GLY A 25 7.34 -12.41 -6.91
C GLY A 25 7.69 -10.92 -6.90
N MET A 26 7.14 -10.15 -7.82
CA MET A 26 7.37 -8.71 -7.92
C MET A 26 6.06 -7.96 -7.80
N LEU A 27 6.07 -6.81 -7.13
CA LEU A 27 4.92 -5.92 -7.06
C LEU A 27 4.95 -4.97 -8.25
N ARG A 28 3.83 -4.89 -8.97
CA ARG A 28 3.67 -4.01 -10.14
C ARG A 28 2.53 -3.05 -9.90
N LEU A 29 2.71 -1.81 -10.35
CA LEU A 29 1.70 -0.76 -10.17
C LEU A 29 0.38 -1.20 -10.80
N GLY A 30 -0.68 -1.17 -9.97
CA GLY A 30 -2.06 -1.35 -10.39
C GLY A 30 -2.83 -0.04 -10.34
N PRO A 31 -4.15 -0.09 -10.14
CA PRO A 31 -4.97 1.14 -10.08
C PRO A 31 -4.55 2.05 -8.92
N PHE A 32 -4.45 3.35 -9.19
CA PHE A 32 -4.06 4.33 -8.18
C PHE A 32 -4.67 5.70 -8.46
N GLN A 33 -4.62 6.56 -7.42
CA GLN A 33 -4.99 7.97 -7.49
C GLN A 33 -3.84 8.78 -6.92
N GLY A 34 -3.33 9.73 -7.69
CA GLY A 34 -2.20 10.58 -7.29
C GLY A 34 -1.17 10.72 -8.40
N PRO A 35 -0.01 11.31 -8.09
CA PRO A 35 1.07 11.48 -9.05
C PRO A 35 1.66 10.15 -9.52
N VAL A 36 2.44 10.21 -10.59
CA VAL A 36 3.14 9.04 -11.13
C VAL A 36 4.00 8.37 -10.05
N ALA A 37 3.97 7.04 -10.01
CA ALA A 37 4.67 6.23 -9.02
C ALA A 37 5.60 5.22 -9.69
N CYS A 38 6.37 4.48 -8.88
CA CYS A 38 7.20 3.39 -9.40
C CYS A 38 6.32 2.30 -10.00
N TYR A 39 6.74 1.76 -11.15
CA TYR A 39 5.98 0.70 -11.81
C TYR A 39 6.23 -0.68 -11.21
N ARG A 40 7.42 -0.92 -10.68
CA ARG A 40 7.83 -2.23 -10.16
C ARG A 40 8.53 -2.06 -8.82
N ILE A 41 8.20 -2.94 -7.89
CA ILE A 41 8.85 -2.99 -6.59
C ILE A 41 9.33 -4.43 -6.37
N PRO A 42 10.66 -4.64 -6.26
CA PRO A 42 11.19 -5.97 -6.01
C PRO A 42 10.74 -6.51 -4.65
N HIS A 43 10.65 -7.84 -4.54
CA HIS A 43 10.29 -8.53 -3.33
C HIS A 43 11.19 -8.10 -2.16
N GLY A 44 10.59 -7.78 -1.02
CA GLY A 44 11.31 -7.37 0.19
C GLY A 44 11.91 -5.97 0.16
N ARG A 45 11.67 -5.18 -0.90
CA ARG A 45 12.24 -3.84 -1.03
C ARG A 45 11.20 -2.76 -0.72
N GLY A 46 11.64 -1.71 0.01
CA GLY A 46 10.79 -0.60 0.38
C GLY A 46 9.68 -1.01 1.35
N VAL A 47 8.74 -0.10 1.59
CA VAL A 47 7.61 -0.36 2.51
C VAL A 47 6.66 -1.38 1.91
N CYS A 48 6.30 -1.25 0.63
CA CYS A 48 5.40 -2.19 -0.04
C CYS A 48 5.99 -3.60 -0.08
N GLY A 49 7.26 -3.74 -0.46
CA GLY A 49 7.94 -5.03 -0.50
C GLY A 49 8.05 -5.67 0.87
N THR A 50 8.26 -4.86 1.90
CA THR A 50 8.33 -5.33 3.29
C THR A 50 6.98 -5.85 3.77
N ALA A 51 5.89 -5.12 3.50
CA ALA A 51 4.55 -5.57 3.87
C ALA A 51 4.18 -6.87 3.15
N TYR A 52 4.53 -6.98 1.89
CA TYR A 52 4.32 -8.20 1.11
C TYR A 52 5.06 -9.39 1.71
N GLU A 53 6.34 -9.21 2.01
CA GLU A 53 7.18 -10.29 2.55
C GLU A 53 6.74 -10.71 3.95
N ARG A 54 6.46 -9.76 4.82
CA ARG A 54 6.03 -10.01 6.21
C ARG A 54 4.58 -10.45 6.31
N ARG A 55 3.78 -10.23 5.28
CA ARG A 55 2.36 -10.53 5.26
C ARG A 55 1.61 -9.80 6.38
N GLN A 56 2.02 -8.57 6.64
CA GLN A 56 1.45 -7.73 7.70
C GLN A 56 1.36 -6.29 7.22
N THR A 57 0.39 -5.56 7.77
CA THR A 57 0.31 -4.11 7.59
C THR A 57 1.55 -3.46 8.20
N VAL A 58 2.12 -2.50 7.47
CA VAL A 58 3.27 -1.72 7.92
C VAL A 58 2.87 -0.25 7.95
N ILE A 59 3.04 0.37 9.12
CA ILE A 59 2.81 1.81 9.32
C ILE A 59 4.17 2.48 9.49
N VAL A 60 4.43 3.48 8.66
CA VAL A 60 5.70 4.22 8.68
C VAL A 60 5.43 5.68 9.01
N PRO A 61 5.74 6.11 10.25
CA PRO A 61 5.54 7.52 10.66
C PRO A 61 6.40 8.50 9.87
N ASP A 62 7.61 8.08 9.48
CA ASP A 62 8.55 8.89 8.71
C ASP A 62 9.31 7.97 7.75
N VAL A 63 9.06 8.14 6.46
CA VAL A 63 9.64 7.26 5.44
C VAL A 63 11.15 7.36 5.35
N GLU A 64 11.74 8.50 5.73
CA GLU A 64 13.18 8.68 5.73
C GLU A 64 13.88 7.84 6.80
N GLN A 65 13.13 7.44 7.84
CA GLN A 65 13.63 6.57 8.90
C GLN A 65 13.45 5.08 8.59
N PHE A 66 12.77 4.76 7.49
CA PHE A 66 12.49 3.35 7.14
C PHE A 66 13.66 2.76 6.36
N PRO A 67 14.31 1.69 6.88
CA PRO A 67 15.44 1.06 6.19
C PRO A 67 15.05 0.53 4.82
N GLY A 68 15.80 0.90 3.79
CA GLY A 68 15.56 0.44 2.43
C GLY A 68 14.37 1.10 1.73
N HIS A 69 13.92 2.24 2.23
CA HIS A 69 12.82 2.98 1.60
C HIS A 69 13.14 3.30 0.13
N ILE A 70 12.16 3.03 -0.74
CA ILE A 70 12.26 3.36 -2.16
C ILE A 70 11.51 4.68 -2.37
N ALA A 71 12.26 5.73 -2.73
CA ALA A 71 11.69 7.05 -2.95
C ALA A 71 11.06 7.16 -4.33
N CYS A 72 9.83 6.67 -4.48
CA CYS A 72 9.05 6.84 -5.70
C CYS A 72 8.49 8.26 -5.82
N SER A 73 8.45 8.98 -4.71
CA SER A 73 8.10 10.39 -4.66
C SER A 73 8.83 11.06 -3.52
N SER A 74 9.44 12.22 -3.81
CA SER A 74 10.15 13.00 -2.80
C SER A 74 9.23 13.73 -1.83
N LEU A 75 7.91 13.79 -2.13
CA LEU A 75 6.94 14.50 -1.30
C LEU A 75 6.24 13.61 -0.28
N SER A 76 6.38 12.30 -0.39
CA SER A 76 5.83 11.37 0.58
C SER A 76 6.62 11.43 1.89
N ARG A 77 5.92 11.57 3.02
CA ARG A 77 6.55 11.66 4.33
C ARG A 77 6.17 10.53 5.27
N SER A 78 4.92 10.07 5.23
CA SER A 78 4.48 8.91 5.97
C SER A 78 3.69 7.99 5.07
N GLU A 79 3.59 6.72 5.46
CA GLU A 79 3.01 5.69 4.60
C GLU A 79 2.37 4.59 5.43
N ILE A 80 1.29 4.01 4.89
CA ILE A 80 0.72 2.76 5.40
C ILE A 80 0.56 1.81 4.21
N VAL A 81 0.97 0.56 4.38
CA VAL A 81 0.82 -0.48 3.37
C VAL A 81 0.09 -1.66 3.99
N VAL A 82 -1.02 -2.05 3.37
CA VAL A 82 -1.89 -3.13 3.85
C VAL A 82 -1.89 -4.26 2.83
N PRO A 83 -1.48 -5.49 3.21
CA PRO A 83 -1.51 -6.62 2.28
C PRO A 83 -2.95 -7.05 1.98
N VAL A 84 -3.17 -7.46 0.73
CA VAL A 84 -4.43 -8.01 0.26
C VAL A 84 -4.22 -9.50 0.02
N PHE A 85 -4.94 -10.32 0.77
CA PHE A 85 -4.79 -11.78 0.72
C PHE A 85 -5.80 -12.40 -0.25
N ALA A 86 -5.36 -13.45 -0.95
CA ALA A 86 -6.27 -14.32 -1.68
C ALA A 86 -6.92 -15.32 -0.71
N ALA A 87 -7.89 -16.09 -1.21
CA ALA A 87 -8.60 -17.09 -0.41
C ALA A 87 -7.67 -18.17 0.14
N ASP A 88 -6.56 -18.46 -0.53
CA ASP A 88 -5.56 -19.44 -0.09
C ASP A 88 -4.56 -18.89 0.93
N GLY A 89 -4.70 -17.62 1.31
CA GLY A 89 -3.82 -16.96 2.28
C GLY A 89 -2.57 -16.33 1.68
N SER A 90 -2.35 -16.44 0.37
CA SER A 90 -1.21 -15.77 -0.27
C SER A 90 -1.47 -14.27 -0.43
N VAL A 91 -0.42 -13.45 -0.39
CA VAL A 91 -0.53 -12.02 -0.66
C VAL A 91 -0.50 -11.82 -2.16
N ARG A 92 -1.58 -11.25 -2.70
CA ARG A 92 -1.71 -11.04 -4.15
C ARG A 92 -1.60 -9.57 -4.53
N ALA A 93 -1.71 -8.68 -3.57
CA ALA A 93 -1.56 -7.25 -3.77
C ALA A 93 -1.27 -6.57 -2.45
N VAL A 94 -0.86 -5.31 -2.51
CA VAL A 94 -0.81 -4.44 -1.34
C VAL A 94 -1.55 -3.14 -1.67
N LEU A 95 -2.24 -2.61 -0.67
CA LEU A 95 -2.82 -1.26 -0.73
C LEU A 95 -1.80 -0.32 -0.11
N ASP A 96 -1.34 0.65 -0.88
CA ASP A 96 -0.34 1.62 -0.46
C ASP A 96 -0.96 3.01 -0.39
N ILE A 97 -0.81 3.68 0.73
CA ILE A 97 -1.29 5.04 0.94
C ILE A 97 -0.15 5.89 1.46
N ASP A 98 0.12 7.00 0.78
CA ASP A 98 1.18 7.92 1.12
C ASP A 98 0.60 9.26 1.53
N SER A 99 1.19 9.88 2.54
CA SER A 99 0.83 11.20 3.01
C SER A 99 2.03 12.14 2.90
N ARG A 100 1.74 13.41 2.65
CA ARG A 100 2.75 14.49 2.65
C ARG A 100 3.11 14.94 4.06
N ASP A 101 2.38 14.47 5.06
CA ASP A 101 2.58 14.81 6.46
C ASP A 101 3.19 13.63 7.20
N LEU A 102 3.95 13.93 8.25
CA LEU A 102 4.48 12.89 9.15
C LEU A 102 3.36 12.35 10.04
N ASN A 103 3.52 11.12 10.49
CA ASN A 103 2.63 10.50 11.47
C ASN A 103 1.14 10.53 11.10
N THR A 104 0.80 10.43 9.82
CA THR A 104 -0.60 10.49 9.38
C THR A 104 -1.39 9.26 9.79
N PHE A 105 -0.76 8.10 9.84
CA PHE A 105 -1.47 6.81 10.00
C PHE A 105 -1.25 6.20 11.38
N ASP A 106 -2.31 5.63 11.94
CA ASP A 106 -2.28 4.99 13.26
C ASP A 106 -3.01 3.62 13.22
N GLU A 107 -3.20 3.01 14.39
CA GLU A 107 -3.85 1.70 14.50
C GLU A 107 -5.32 1.74 14.10
N THR A 108 -5.99 2.88 14.22
CA THR A 108 -7.36 3.05 13.74
C THR A 108 -7.41 2.93 12.23
N ASP A 109 -6.48 3.58 11.53
CA ASP A 109 -6.36 3.48 10.07
C ASP A 109 -6.06 2.04 9.66
N ARG A 110 -5.14 1.37 10.34
CA ARG A 110 -4.84 -0.05 10.10
C ARG A 110 -6.11 -0.88 10.17
N HIS A 111 -6.88 -0.73 11.24
CA HIS A 111 -8.10 -1.52 11.44
C HIS A 111 -9.10 -1.35 10.30
N TYR A 112 -9.41 -0.10 9.95
CA TYR A 112 -10.39 0.17 8.90
C TYR A 112 -9.91 -0.27 7.52
N LEU A 113 -8.64 -0.03 7.20
CA LEU A 113 -8.09 -0.41 5.90
C LEU A 113 -8.01 -1.92 5.75
N GLU A 114 -7.67 -2.63 6.82
CA GLU A 114 -7.68 -4.10 6.80
C GLU A 114 -9.09 -4.65 6.57
N GLN A 115 -10.13 -4.00 7.11
CA GLN A 115 -11.51 -4.40 6.84
C GLN A 115 -11.88 -4.15 5.37
N ILE A 116 -11.47 -3.01 4.82
CA ILE A 116 -11.75 -2.68 3.42
C ILE A 116 -11.11 -3.69 2.46
N VAL A 117 -9.84 -4.03 2.69
CA VAL A 117 -9.14 -4.95 1.77
C VAL A 117 -9.69 -6.38 1.84
N LYS A 118 -10.31 -6.77 2.94
CA LYS A 118 -10.99 -8.08 3.03
C LYS A 118 -12.09 -8.23 2.00
N LEU A 119 -12.72 -7.13 1.60
CA LEU A 119 -13.76 -7.15 0.58
C LEU A 119 -13.19 -7.46 -0.82
N LEU A 120 -11.88 -7.32 -0.99
CA LEU A 120 -11.22 -7.55 -2.27
C LEU A 120 -10.75 -8.99 -2.46
N ILE A 121 -10.90 -9.84 -1.45
CA ILE A 121 -10.40 -11.22 -1.51
C ILE A 121 -11.00 -12.00 -2.69
N ARG A 122 -12.23 -11.68 -3.08
CA ARG A 122 -12.93 -12.35 -4.19
C ARG A 122 -12.31 -12.07 -5.56
N LEU A 123 -11.49 -11.04 -5.67
CA LEU A 123 -10.82 -10.68 -6.92
C LEU A 123 -9.60 -11.56 -7.21
N PHE A 124 -9.11 -12.27 -6.19
CA PHE A 124 -7.90 -13.08 -6.28
C PHE A 124 -8.20 -14.54 -5.91
N HIS A 125 -8.58 -15.30 -6.90
CA HIS A 125 -8.92 -16.72 -6.73
C HIS A 125 -7.74 -17.64 -6.98
#